data_bd5b003c99366478b6712373bb1d00b4
#
_entry.id   bd5b003c99366478b6712373bb1d00b4
#
_cell.length_a   1.000
_cell.length_b   1.000
_cell.length_c   1.000
_cell.angle_alpha   90.00
_cell.angle_beta   90.00
_cell.angle_gamma   90.00
#
_symmetry.space_group_name_H-M   'P 1'
#
loop_
_entity.id
_entity.type
_entity.pdbx_description
1 polymer ?
#
loop_
_entity_poly.entity_id
_entity_poly.type
_entity_poly.pdbx_seq_one_letter_code
_entity_poly.pdbx_strand_id
1 'polypeptide(L)'
;MFVRALDAAGLSSMEISDVRMVVGALGMLLVLLVLDPSRLRIRLRDLWLFIGTGVVSVTLFNVCYFTCISLSEASIAVVLLYTSPIFVMLMSALFFRERITRRKVVAVCLTFIGCVLVAGILGGQVVLPPMALVAGVASGFFYATYSIFGRKALERYDTLTITFYTFLMGMIASTLLGDPAHTIATALADPPLFLWYLGLGVLCTIMPYLLYTTGLKHLETSRAAILATIEPVVGSLLGIFAYGESTGVLKLAGMALVLAAVVLVNLPDKAARVSESR
;
A
#
# COMPACT_ATOMS: atom_id res chain seq x y z
N MET A 1 5.32 -14.01 5.53
CA MET A 1 6.39 -15.00 5.30
C MET A 1 7.72 -14.30 5.05
N PHE A 2 7.95 -13.59 3.94
CA PHE A 2 9.22 -12.89 3.63
C PHE A 2 9.67 -11.92 4.74
N VAL A 3 8.80 -11.02 5.19
CA VAL A 3 9.12 -10.06 6.27
C VAL A 3 9.54 -10.77 7.55
N ARG A 4 8.82 -11.82 7.97
CA ARG A 4 9.17 -12.60 9.18
C ARG A 4 10.54 -13.28 9.06
N ALA A 5 10.92 -13.74 7.86
CA ALA A 5 12.23 -14.35 7.63
C ALA A 5 13.37 -13.34 7.75
N LEU A 6 13.16 -12.13 7.23
CA LEU A 6 14.14 -11.05 7.28
C LEU A 6 14.26 -10.42 8.69
N ASP A 7 13.14 -10.30 9.40
CA ASP A 7 13.10 -9.88 10.80
C ASP A 7 13.86 -10.87 11.70
N ALA A 8 13.64 -12.18 11.48
CA ALA A 8 14.39 -13.24 12.19
C ALA A 8 15.90 -13.23 11.88
N ALA A 9 16.32 -12.70 10.74
CA ALA A 9 17.72 -12.47 10.39
C ALA A 9 18.31 -11.18 10.99
N GLY A 10 17.52 -10.43 11.78
CA GLY A 10 17.96 -9.24 12.50
C GLY A 10 17.79 -7.91 11.74
N LEU A 11 17.09 -7.90 10.59
CA LEU A 11 16.82 -6.64 9.90
C LEU A 11 15.65 -5.90 10.56
N SER A 12 15.84 -4.61 10.76
CA SER A 12 14.79 -3.70 11.20
C SER A 12 13.71 -3.51 10.12
N SER A 13 12.54 -3.05 10.52
CA SER A 13 11.44 -2.75 9.58
C SER A 13 11.82 -1.71 8.52
N MET A 14 12.69 -0.74 8.86
CA MET A 14 13.19 0.26 7.91
C MET A 14 14.15 -0.35 6.89
N GLU A 15 15.05 -1.25 7.32
CA GLU A 15 15.95 -1.98 6.42
C GLU A 15 15.17 -2.92 5.49
N ILE A 16 14.15 -3.60 6.00
CA ILE A 16 13.24 -4.41 5.17
C ILE A 16 12.54 -3.55 4.13
N SER A 17 12.12 -2.33 4.49
CA SER A 17 11.55 -1.37 3.54
C SER A 17 12.56 -0.92 2.49
N ASP A 18 13.83 -0.66 2.90
CA ASP A 18 14.91 -0.30 1.99
C ASP A 18 15.19 -1.42 0.98
N VAL A 19 15.31 -2.66 1.44
CA VAL A 19 15.44 -3.85 0.57
C VAL A 19 14.35 -3.90 -0.49
N ARG A 20 13.09 -3.65 -0.11
CA ARG A 20 11.95 -3.62 -1.04
C ARG A 20 12.13 -2.56 -2.13
N MET A 21 12.60 -1.37 -1.75
CA MET A 21 12.79 -0.26 -2.69
C MET A 21 13.99 -0.51 -3.60
N VAL A 22 15.11 -1.02 -3.06
CA VAL A 22 16.32 -1.36 -3.83
C VAL A 22 16.03 -2.46 -4.85
N VAL A 23 15.48 -3.59 -4.42
CA VAL A 23 15.13 -4.69 -5.33
C VAL A 23 14.05 -4.26 -6.34
N GLY A 24 13.08 -3.47 -5.89
CA GLY A 24 12.06 -2.88 -6.74
C GLY A 24 12.64 -1.97 -7.84
N ALA A 25 13.54 -1.06 -7.47
CA ALA A 25 14.17 -0.12 -8.41
C ALA A 25 15.06 -0.86 -9.41
N LEU A 26 15.93 -1.77 -8.94
CA LEU A 26 16.83 -2.54 -9.81
C LEU A 26 16.05 -3.50 -10.73
N GLY A 27 15.03 -4.19 -10.20
CA GLY A 27 14.18 -5.08 -10.98
C GLY A 27 13.40 -4.33 -12.06
N MET A 28 12.80 -3.18 -11.72
CA MET A 28 12.09 -2.35 -12.69
C MET A 28 13.04 -1.68 -13.70
N LEU A 29 14.26 -1.32 -13.30
CA LEU A 29 15.28 -0.83 -14.23
C LEU A 29 15.60 -1.90 -15.28
N LEU A 30 15.84 -3.15 -14.84
CA LEU A 30 16.10 -4.26 -15.74
C LEU A 30 14.93 -4.49 -16.72
N VAL A 31 13.71 -4.47 -16.21
CA VAL A 31 12.49 -4.62 -17.04
C VAL A 31 12.42 -3.51 -18.09
N LEU A 32 12.67 -2.25 -17.74
CA LEU A 32 12.63 -1.13 -18.67
C LEU A 32 13.77 -1.18 -19.70
N LEU A 33 14.97 -1.57 -19.28
CA LEU A 33 16.11 -1.71 -20.21
C LEU A 33 15.88 -2.81 -21.27
N VAL A 34 15.18 -3.89 -20.88
CA VAL A 34 14.87 -5.01 -21.78
C VAL A 34 13.69 -4.71 -22.68
N LEU A 35 12.61 -4.12 -22.13
CA LEU A 35 11.38 -3.89 -22.88
C LEU A 35 11.44 -2.63 -23.74
N ASP A 36 11.80 -1.49 -23.15
CA ASP A 36 11.82 -0.19 -23.83
C ASP A 36 12.58 0.86 -23.02
N PRO A 37 13.88 1.06 -23.28
CA PRO A 37 14.69 2.07 -22.59
C PRO A 37 14.19 3.51 -22.76
N SER A 38 13.37 3.79 -23.78
CA SER A 38 12.84 5.14 -24.01
C SER A 38 11.92 5.60 -22.85
N ARG A 39 11.30 4.68 -22.14
CA ARG A 39 10.43 4.92 -20.98
C ARG A 39 11.18 5.40 -19.75
N LEU A 40 12.52 5.33 -19.73
CA LEU A 40 13.35 5.98 -18.71
C LEU A 40 13.43 7.50 -18.88
N ARG A 41 12.93 8.04 -20.00
CA ARG A 41 12.99 9.49 -20.24
C ARG A 41 11.82 10.17 -19.57
N ILE A 42 12.12 11.04 -18.58
CA ILE A 42 11.15 11.90 -17.92
C ILE A 42 11.54 13.38 -18.09
N ARG A 43 10.56 14.25 -17.91
CA ARG A 43 10.82 15.68 -17.84
C ARG A 43 11.21 16.05 -16.41
N LEU A 44 12.34 16.73 -16.20
CA LEU A 44 12.81 17.12 -14.87
C LEU A 44 11.75 17.93 -14.08
N ARG A 45 10.97 18.75 -14.78
CA ARG A 45 9.87 19.50 -14.15
C ARG A 45 8.75 18.61 -13.58
N ASP A 46 8.67 17.35 -13.95
CA ASP A 46 7.67 16.39 -13.46
C ASP A 46 8.25 15.52 -12.32
N LEU A 47 9.50 15.75 -11.91
CA LEU A 47 10.16 14.99 -10.82
C LEU A 47 9.36 15.04 -9.51
N TRP A 48 8.64 16.14 -9.24
CA TRP A 48 7.80 16.27 -8.05
C TRP A 48 6.72 15.20 -7.94
N LEU A 49 6.23 14.66 -9.07
CA LEU A 49 5.27 13.54 -9.08
C LEU A 49 5.89 12.28 -8.49
N PHE A 50 7.13 12.01 -8.87
CA PHE A 50 7.88 10.82 -8.42
C PHE A 50 8.41 10.99 -6.98
N ILE A 51 8.79 12.20 -6.58
CA ILE A 51 9.03 12.53 -5.17
C ILE A 51 7.74 12.32 -4.37
N GLY A 52 6.60 12.74 -4.90
CA GLY A 52 5.29 12.50 -4.30
C GLY A 52 4.97 11.01 -4.12
N THR A 53 5.20 10.18 -5.14
CA THR A 53 4.93 8.72 -5.04
C THR A 53 5.98 7.98 -4.23
N GLY A 54 7.27 8.29 -4.36
CA GLY A 54 8.36 7.55 -3.70
C GLY A 54 8.68 8.07 -2.30
N VAL A 55 8.91 9.37 -2.15
CA VAL A 55 9.32 9.94 -0.86
C VAL A 55 8.10 10.17 0.04
N VAL A 56 7.13 10.98 -0.44
CA VAL A 56 5.98 11.36 0.39
C VAL A 56 5.10 10.16 0.67
N SER A 57 4.76 9.38 -0.36
CA SER A 57 3.82 8.28 -0.20
C SER A 57 4.46 7.02 0.38
N VAL A 58 5.66 6.61 -0.07
CA VAL A 58 6.25 5.35 0.40
C VAL A 58 7.09 5.59 1.65
N THR A 59 8.05 6.53 1.61
CA THR A 59 9.00 6.68 2.72
C THR A 59 8.35 7.29 3.95
N LEU A 60 7.61 8.42 3.83
CA LEU A 60 6.95 9.03 4.99
C LEU A 60 5.84 8.14 5.55
N PHE A 61 5.13 7.39 4.69
CA PHE A 61 4.20 6.36 5.14
C PHE A 61 4.91 5.35 6.04
N ASN A 62 6.04 4.77 5.59
CA ASN A 62 6.77 3.78 6.36
C ASN A 62 7.27 4.34 7.70
N VAL A 63 7.83 5.55 7.72
CA VAL A 63 8.25 6.23 8.95
C VAL A 63 7.09 6.34 9.94
N CYS A 64 5.95 6.86 9.49
CA CYS A 64 4.78 7.02 10.35
C CYS A 64 4.20 5.68 10.80
N TYR A 65 4.12 4.70 9.90
CA TYR A 65 3.60 3.36 10.18
C TYR A 65 4.44 2.61 11.21
N PHE A 66 5.76 2.60 11.04
CA PHE A 66 6.66 1.94 11.99
C PHE A 66 6.74 2.68 13.33
N THR A 67 6.65 4.03 13.32
CA THR A 67 6.49 4.81 14.56
C THR A 67 5.20 4.41 15.29
N CYS A 68 4.10 4.24 14.59
CA CYS A 68 2.85 3.76 15.20
C CYS A 68 3.03 2.36 15.81
N ILE A 69 3.67 1.42 15.10
CA ILE A 69 3.95 0.07 15.61
C ILE A 69 4.83 0.11 16.86
N SER A 70 5.88 0.93 16.87
CA SER A 70 6.80 1.03 18.01
C SER A 70 6.16 1.61 19.28
N LEU A 71 5.14 2.44 19.13
CA LEU A 71 4.40 3.09 20.22
C LEU A 71 3.12 2.34 20.63
N SER A 72 2.67 1.37 19.84
CA SER A 72 1.44 0.61 20.06
C SER A 72 1.60 -0.84 19.57
N GLU A 73 0.56 -1.41 18.99
CA GLU A 73 0.58 -2.75 18.42
C GLU A 73 0.46 -2.70 16.89
N ALA A 74 1.02 -3.69 16.20
CA ALA A 74 0.93 -3.79 14.73
C ALA A 74 -0.53 -3.86 14.25
N SER A 75 -1.43 -4.51 15.00
CA SER A 75 -2.87 -4.55 14.72
C SER A 75 -3.52 -3.18 14.69
N ILE A 76 -3.13 -2.30 15.64
CA ILE A 76 -3.60 -0.91 15.72
C ILE A 76 -3.09 -0.10 14.53
N ALA A 77 -1.78 -0.21 14.22
CA ALA A 77 -1.17 0.47 13.09
C ALA A 77 -1.85 0.11 11.76
N VAL A 78 -2.14 -1.19 11.56
CA VAL A 78 -2.88 -1.68 10.36
C VAL A 78 -4.28 -1.07 10.28
N VAL A 79 -5.04 -1.01 11.38
CA VAL A 79 -6.37 -0.40 11.38
C VAL A 79 -6.32 1.08 11.06
N LEU A 80 -5.36 1.81 11.65
CA LEU A 80 -5.19 3.24 11.37
C LEU A 80 -4.74 3.49 9.92
N LEU A 81 -3.91 2.61 9.34
CA LEU A 81 -3.56 2.64 7.92
C LEU A 81 -4.81 2.53 7.02
N TYR A 82 -5.80 1.71 7.40
CA TYR A 82 -7.04 1.56 6.63
C TYR A 82 -8.00 2.75 6.74
N THR A 83 -7.58 3.87 7.37
CA THR A 83 -8.21 5.18 7.14
C THR A 83 -7.85 5.74 5.75
N SER A 84 -6.85 5.18 5.06
CA SER A 84 -6.39 5.64 3.75
C SER A 84 -7.47 5.74 2.67
N PRO A 85 -8.47 4.85 2.52
CA PRO A 85 -9.54 5.03 1.54
C PRO A 85 -10.40 6.28 1.80
N ILE A 86 -10.52 6.71 3.07
CA ILE A 86 -11.19 7.97 3.42
C ILE A 86 -10.42 9.14 2.80
N PHE A 87 -9.10 9.18 3.03
CA PHE A 87 -8.25 10.23 2.49
C PHE A 87 -8.21 10.19 0.95
N VAL A 88 -8.12 9.00 0.33
CA VAL A 88 -8.19 8.89 -1.14
C VAL A 88 -9.51 9.45 -1.66
N MET A 89 -10.65 9.10 -1.05
CA MET A 89 -11.97 9.58 -1.48
C MET A 89 -12.07 11.11 -1.38
N LEU A 90 -11.58 11.70 -0.28
CA LEU A 90 -11.60 13.15 -0.07
C LEU A 90 -10.66 13.87 -1.05
N MET A 91 -9.42 13.39 -1.17
CA MET A 91 -8.43 13.99 -2.07
C MET A 91 -8.81 13.82 -3.55
N SER A 92 -9.35 12.66 -3.94
CA SER A 92 -9.79 12.46 -5.33
C SER A 92 -11.00 13.33 -5.69
N ALA A 93 -11.89 13.58 -4.75
CA ALA A 93 -12.97 14.56 -4.94
C ALA A 93 -12.43 15.98 -5.12
N LEU A 94 -11.40 16.36 -4.34
CA LEU A 94 -10.80 17.69 -4.39
C LEU A 94 -9.97 17.90 -5.67
N PHE A 95 -9.07 16.97 -6.00
CA PHE A 95 -8.10 17.14 -7.10
C PHE A 95 -8.61 16.68 -8.47
N PHE A 96 -9.45 15.64 -8.50
CA PHE A 96 -9.96 15.05 -9.75
C PHE A 96 -11.46 15.25 -9.95
N ARG A 97 -12.13 15.95 -9.01
CA ARG A 97 -13.57 16.19 -9.04
C ARG A 97 -14.39 14.89 -9.10
N GLU A 98 -13.86 13.81 -8.55
CA GLU A 98 -14.60 12.56 -8.42
C GLU A 98 -15.82 12.76 -7.51
N ARG A 99 -16.98 12.24 -7.92
CA ARG A 99 -18.21 12.37 -7.12
C ARG A 99 -18.14 11.45 -5.90
N ILE A 100 -18.39 12.03 -4.71
CA ILE A 100 -18.60 11.26 -3.48
C ILE A 100 -20.04 10.74 -3.50
N THR A 101 -20.21 9.48 -3.84
CA THR A 101 -21.53 8.84 -3.86
C THR A 101 -21.82 8.17 -2.51
N ARG A 102 -23.12 8.02 -2.17
CA ARG A 102 -23.52 7.28 -0.95
C ARG A 102 -22.92 5.89 -0.91
N ARG A 103 -22.80 5.21 -2.05
CA ARG A 103 -22.19 3.89 -2.15
C ARG A 103 -20.72 3.88 -1.74
N LYS A 104 -19.93 4.86 -2.21
CA LYS A 104 -18.52 5.01 -1.84
C LYS A 104 -18.37 5.23 -0.33
N VAL A 105 -19.21 6.11 0.26
CA VAL A 105 -19.21 6.36 1.70
C VAL A 105 -19.54 5.09 2.48
N VAL A 106 -20.61 4.39 2.12
CA VAL A 106 -20.99 3.14 2.79
C VAL A 106 -19.89 2.08 2.62
N ALA A 107 -19.31 1.93 1.43
CA ALA A 107 -18.20 0.99 1.20
C ALA A 107 -16.98 1.32 2.08
N VAL A 108 -16.60 2.58 2.19
CA VAL A 108 -15.49 3.01 3.08
C VAL A 108 -15.78 2.71 4.54
N CYS A 109 -17.01 2.98 5.00
CA CYS A 109 -17.42 2.64 6.38
C CYS A 109 -17.39 1.11 6.62
N LEU A 110 -17.93 0.31 5.70
CA LEU A 110 -17.90 -1.15 5.80
C LEU A 110 -16.46 -1.68 5.81
N THR A 111 -15.59 -1.13 4.95
CA THR A 111 -14.17 -1.47 4.92
C THR A 111 -13.50 -1.19 6.25
N PHE A 112 -13.68 0.02 6.80
CA PHE A 112 -13.04 0.41 8.07
C PHE A 112 -13.51 -0.47 9.22
N ILE A 113 -14.83 -0.69 9.36
CA ILE A 113 -15.39 -1.58 10.38
C ILE A 113 -14.88 -3.01 10.18
N GLY A 114 -14.86 -3.49 8.94
CA GLY A 114 -14.34 -4.82 8.61
C GLY A 114 -12.88 -4.99 9.00
N CYS A 115 -12.04 -3.99 8.73
CA CYS A 115 -10.61 -4.00 9.11
C CYS A 115 -10.43 -4.00 10.64
N VAL A 116 -11.22 -3.23 11.39
CA VAL A 116 -11.22 -3.26 12.87
C VAL A 116 -11.53 -4.67 13.40
N LEU A 117 -12.53 -5.33 12.82
CA LEU A 117 -12.92 -6.69 13.22
C LEU A 117 -11.86 -7.74 12.85
N VAL A 118 -11.26 -7.62 11.66
CA VAL A 118 -10.20 -8.53 11.19
C VAL A 118 -8.95 -8.39 12.04
N ALA A 119 -8.59 -7.17 12.44
CA ALA A 119 -7.43 -6.90 13.28
C ALA A 119 -7.57 -7.39 14.72
N GLY A 120 -8.80 -7.75 15.16
CA GLY A 120 -9.04 -8.37 16.47
C GLY A 120 -8.89 -7.42 17.66
N ILE A 121 -9.00 -6.10 17.45
CA ILE A 121 -8.81 -5.09 18.51
C ILE A 121 -9.97 -5.11 19.53
N LEU A 122 -11.14 -5.62 19.13
CA LEU A 122 -12.32 -5.70 20.00
C LEU A 122 -12.13 -6.81 21.05
N GLY A 123 -11.94 -6.43 22.31
CA GLY A 123 -11.82 -7.35 23.45
C GLY A 123 -10.50 -7.25 24.22
N GLY A 124 -9.51 -6.47 23.75
CA GLY A 124 -8.29 -6.16 24.47
C GLY A 124 -8.33 -4.79 25.18
N GLN A 125 -7.52 -4.62 26.21
CA GLN A 125 -7.24 -3.28 26.74
C GLN A 125 -6.25 -2.59 25.79
N VAL A 126 -6.81 -1.83 24.83
CA VAL A 126 -6.01 -1.08 23.87
C VAL A 126 -5.47 0.18 24.55
N VAL A 127 -4.17 0.21 24.83
CA VAL A 127 -3.48 1.45 25.22
C VAL A 127 -2.99 2.13 23.94
N LEU A 128 -3.63 3.24 23.58
CA LEU A 128 -3.28 4.01 22.39
C LEU A 128 -2.72 5.38 22.79
N PRO A 129 -1.39 5.54 22.85
CA PRO A 129 -0.79 6.86 23.10
C PRO A 129 -1.20 7.84 22.00
N PRO A 130 -1.42 9.14 22.33
CA PRO A 130 -1.80 10.15 21.34
C PRO A 130 -0.84 10.23 20.15
N MET A 131 0.45 10.06 20.38
CA MET A 131 1.47 10.05 19.32
C MET A 131 1.33 8.86 18.39
N ALA A 132 0.98 7.67 18.90
CA ALA A 132 0.69 6.49 18.07
C ALA A 132 -0.54 6.71 17.19
N LEU A 133 -1.59 7.35 17.72
CA LEU A 133 -2.79 7.72 16.95
C LEU A 133 -2.43 8.69 15.81
N VAL A 134 -1.69 9.76 16.12
CA VAL A 134 -1.25 10.73 15.10
C VAL A 134 -0.40 10.06 14.04
N ALA A 135 0.60 9.27 14.43
CA ALA A 135 1.47 8.55 13.50
C ALA A 135 0.67 7.55 12.63
N GLY A 136 -0.25 6.79 13.22
CA GLY A 136 -1.07 5.83 12.50
C GLY A 136 -2.02 6.49 11.47
N VAL A 137 -2.70 7.58 11.85
CA VAL A 137 -3.55 8.34 10.92
C VAL A 137 -2.71 9.02 9.83
N ALA A 138 -1.54 9.58 10.19
CA ALA A 138 -0.60 10.15 9.23
C ALA A 138 -0.10 9.09 8.23
N SER A 139 0.14 7.85 8.69
CA SER A 139 0.50 6.75 7.79
C SER A 139 -0.59 6.49 6.74
N GLY A 140 -1.87 6.46 7.15
CA GLY A 140 -3.01 6.34 6.23
C GLY A 140 -3.10 7.49 5.23
N PHE A 141 -2.83 8.72 5.69
CA PHE A 141 -2.79 9.90 4.81
C PHE A 141 -1.66 9.81 3.78
N PHE A 142 -0.41 9.53 4.19
CA PHE A 142 0.72 9.42 3.27
C PHE A 142 0.55 8.23 2.32
N TYR A 143 0.06 7.10 2.78
CA TYR A 143 -0.29 5.96 1.90
C TYR A 143 -1.30 6.38 0.81
N ALA A 144 -2.33 7.16 1.17
CA ALA A 144 -3.33 7.65 0.25
C ALA A 144 -2.76 8.58 -0.84
N THR A 145 -1.69 9.32 -0.54
CA THR A 145 -1.05 10.25 -1.50
C THR A 145 -0.49 9.53 -2.72
N TYR A 146 -0.13 8.22 -2.62
CA TYR A 146 0.28 7.43 -3.78
C TYR A 146 -0.78 7.41 -4.87
N SER A 147 -2.03 7.20 -4.50
CA SER A 147 -3.15 7.18 -5.44
C SER A 147 -3.32 8.51 -6.16
N ILE A 148 -3.07 9.62 -5.48
CA ILE A 148 -3.23 10.97 -6.02
C ILE A 148 -2.06 11.32 -6.95
N PHE A 149 -0.82 11.18 -6.48
CA PHE A 149 0.36 11.45 -7.31
C PHE A 149 0.46 10.46 -8.47
N GLY A 150 0.17 9.17 -8.23
CA GLY A 150 0.17 8.14 -9.26
C GLY A 150 -0.88 8.41 -10.35
N ARG A 151 -2.13 8.76 -9.97
CA ARG A 151 -3.17 9.15 -10.92
C ARG A 151 -2.76 10.36 -11.75
N LYS A 152 -2.14 11.36 -11.12
CA LYS A 152 -1.63 12.55 -11.83
C LYS A 152 -0.47 12.22 -12.76
N ALA A 153 0.42 11.32 -12.34
CA ALA A 153 1.55 10.87 -13.17
C ALA A 153 1.06 10.06 -14.40
N LEU A 154 -0.02 9.28 -14.26
CA LEU A 154 -0.63 8.51 -15.36
C LEU A 154 -1.19 9.38 -16.50
N GLU A 155 -1.38 10.69 -16.29
CA GLU A 155 -1.72 11.60 -17.37
C GLU A 155 -0.59 11.80 -18.39
N ARG A 156 0.66 11.46 -18.03
CA ARG A 156 1.86 11.74 -18.84
C ARG A 156 2.78 10.55 -19.03
N TYR A 157 2.76 9.61 -18.10
CA TYR A 157 3.68 8.49 -18.04
C TYR A 157 2.92 7.18 -17.95
N ASP A 158 3.54 6.09 -18.39
CA ASP A 158 2.98 4.76 -18.26
C ASP A 158 3.24 4.15 -16.86
N THR A 159 2.55 3.05 -16.59
CA THR A 159 2.65 2.33 -15.31
C THR A 159 4.08 1.90 -14.96
N LEU A 160 4.86 1.42 -15.96
CA LEU A 160 6.22 0.94 -15.73
C LEU A 160 7.15 2.08 -15.33
N THR A 161 7.07 3.21 -16.04
CA THR A 161 7.84 4.43 -15.71
C THR A 161 7.52 4.94 -14.32
N ILE A 162 6.22 5.04 -13.98
CA ILE A 162 5.79 5.52 -12.65
C ILE A 162 6.31 4.58 -11.56
N THR A 163 6.15 3.27 -11.73
CA THR A 163 6.58 2.28 -10.72
C THR A 163 8.09 2.32 -10.54
N PHE A 164 8.86 2.40 -11.63
CA PHE A 164 10.32 2.54 -11.55
C PHE A 164 10.75 3.77 -10.76
N TYR A 165 10.26 4.95 -11.15
CA TYR A 165 10.65 6.19 -10.49
C TYR A 165 10.12 6.29 -9.05
N THR A 166 8.99 5.68 -8.74
CA THR A 166 8.52 5.53 -7.36
C THR A 166 9.54 4.77 -6.51
N PHE A 167 10.00 3.62 -7.00
CA PHE A 167 10.98 2.81 -6.27
C PHE A 167 12.35 3.49 -6.22
N LEU A 168 12.77 4.15 -7.29
CA LEU A 168 14.02 4.90 -7.31
C LEU A 168 14.03 6.03 -6.27
N MET A 169 12.97 6.84 -6.22
CA MET A 169 12.85 7.91 -5.22
C MET A 169 12.68 7.35 -3.81
N GLY A 170 11.91 6.28 -3.65
CA GLY A 170 11.77 5.56 -2.39
C GLY A 170 13.10 4.96 -1.92
N MET A 171 13.88 4.34 -2.82
CA MET A 171 15.20 3.81 -2.54
C MET A 171 16.14 4.92 -2.03
N ILE A 172 16.25 6.04 -2.76
CA ILE A 172 17.10 7.16 -2.34
C ILE A 172 16.72 7.65 -0.95
N ALA A 173 15.43 7.79 -0.66
CA ALA A 173 14.98 8.30 0.63
C ALA A 173 15.11 7.26 1.75
N SER A 174 14.80 5.98 1.51
CA SER A 174 14.90 4.93 2.53
C SER A 174 16.36 4.60 2.88
N THR A 175 17.26 4.58 1.89
CA THR A 175 18.69 4.37 2.11
C THR A 175 19.32 5.49 2.95
N LEU A 176 18.83 6.72 2.83
CA LEU A 176 19.29 7.84 3.68
C LEU A 176 18.78 7.74 5.13
N LEU A 177 17.70 7.01 5.38
CA LEU A 177 17.09 6.85 6.70
C LEU A 177 17.45 5.51 7.37
N GLY A 178 17.88 4.52 6.60
CA GLY A 178 18.27 3.18 7.06
C GLY A 178 19.77 3.02 7.28
N ASP A 179 20.17 1.77 7.50
CA ASP A 179 21.57 1.34 7.55
C ASP A 179 21.87 0.40 6.37
N PRO A 180 22.23 0.93 5.19
CA PRO A 180 22.53 0.10 4.03
C PRO A 180 23.77 -0.79 4.23
N ALA A 181 24.73 -0.37 5.09
CA ALA A 181 25.91 -1.16 5.35
C ALA A 181 25.55 -2.44 6.12
N HIS A 182 24.69 -2.34 7.14
CA HIS A 182 24.17 -3.49 7.87
C HIS A 182 23.33 -4.40 6.97
N THR A 183 22.44 -3.83 6.14
CA THR A 183 21.60 -4.58 5.19
C THR A 183 22.45 -5.40 4.21
N ILE A 184 23.52 -4.82 3.65
CA ILE A 184 24.44 -5.51 2.74
C ILE A 184 25.25 -6.55 3.47
N ALA A 185 25.78 -6.25 4.67
CA ALA A 185 26.56 -7.19 5.46
C ALA A 185 25.75 -8.44 5.81
N THR A 186 24.48 -8.28 6.21
CA THR A 186 23.57 -9.38 6.51
C THR A 186 23.28 -10.24 5.28
N ALA A 187 23.08 -9.62 4.11
CA ALA A 187 22.88 -10.35 2.86
C ALA A 187 24.10 -11.17 2.42
N LEU A 188 25.30 -10.65 2.68
CA LEU A 188 26.55 -11.35 2.35
C LEU A 188 26.88 -12.46 3.37
N ALA A 189 26.47 -12.31 4.62
CA ALA A 189 26.69 -13.31 5.67
C ALA A 189 25.82 -14.56 5.49
N ASP A 190 24.63 -14.42 4.93
CA ASP A 190 23.69 -15.51 4.69
C ASP A 190 23.13 -15.46 3.25
N PRO A 191 23.82 -16.06 2.26
CA PRO A 191 23.40 -16.04 0.85
C PRO A 191 21.96 -16.53 0.59
N PRO A 192 21.38 -17.51 1.29
CA PRO A 192 19.97 -17.85 1.22
C PRO A 192 19.01 -16.69 1.44
N LEU A 193 19.36 -15.67 2.23
CA LEU A 193 18.53 -14.47 2.42
C LEU A 193 18.28 -13.70 1.13
N PHE A 194 19.18 -13.82 0.15
CA PHE A 194 18.99 -13.17 -1.14
C PHE A 194 17.71 -13.61 -1.86
N LEU A 195 17.31 -14.88 -1.72
CA LEU A 195 16.04 -15.37 -2.26
C LEU A 195 14.85 -14.72 -1.55
N TRP A 196 14.96 -14.46 -0.24
CA TRP A 196 13.92 -13.74 0.50
C TRP A 196 13.84 -12.28 0.10
N TYR A 197 14.97 -11.62 -0.18
CA TYR A 197 15.03 -10.26 -0.72
C TYR A 197 14.35 -10.18 -2.09
N LEU A 198 14.68 -11.09 -3.02
CA LEU A 198 14.07 -11.16 -4.33
C LEU A 198 12.56 -11.44 -4.22
N GLY A 199 12.17 -12.42 -3.41
CA GLY A 199 10.75 -12.74 -3.20
C GLY A 199 9.97 -11.54 -2.67
N LEU A 200 10.50 -10.84 -1.66
CA LEU A 200 9.90 -9.64 -1.09
C LEU A 200 9.81 -8.50 -2.14
N GLY A 201 10.90 -8.25 -2.87
CA GLY A 201 10.95 -7.19 -3.86
C GLY A 201 10.08 -7.46 -5.09
N VAL A 202 10.10 -8.68 -5.62
CA VAL A 202 9.34 -9.01 -6.84
C VAL A 202 7.86 -9.28 -6.51
N LEU A 203 7.57 -10.25 -5.64
CA LEU A 203 6.20 -10.71 -5.40
C LEU A 203 5.40 -9.75 -4.50
N CYS A 204 6.06 -9.16 -3.48
CA CYS A 204 5.37 -8.31 -2.52
C CYS A 204 5.57 -6.81 -2.76
N THR A 205 6.36 -6.43 -3.78
CA THR A 205 6.57 -5.01 -4.10
C THR A 205 6.31 -4.71 -5.58
N ILE A 206 7.10 -5.21 -6.52
CA ILE A 206 6.93 -4.87 -7.95
C ILE A 206 5.52 -5.24 -8.42
N MET A 207 5.10 -6.49 -8.20
CA MET A 207 3.81 -6.99 -8.71
C MET A 207 2.61 -6.21 -8.16
N PRO A 208 2.45 -5.98 -6.84
CA PRO A 208 1.33 -5.21 -6.30
C PRO A 208 1.30 -3.77 -6.80
N TYR A 209 2.46 -3.10 -6.89
CA TYR A 209 2.52 -1.72 -7.37
C TYR A 209 2.15 -1.61 -8.84
N LEU A 210 2.61 -2.53 -9.70
CA LEU A 210 2.22 -2.59 -11.11
C LEU A 210 0.72 -2.84 -11.27
N LEU A 211 0.17 -3.79 -10.52
CA LEU A 211 -1.27 -4.10 -10.55
C LEU A 211 -2.10 -2.91 -10.07
N TYR A 212 -1.72 -2.29 -8.95
CA TYR A 212 -2.44 -1.14 -8.40
C TYR A 212 -2.37 0.08 -9.33
N THR A 213 -1.17 0.42 -9.83
CA THR A 213 -1.00 1.55 -10.76
C THR A 213 -1.72 1.31 -12.09
N THR A 214 -1.75 0.06 -12.57
CA THR A 214 -2.56 -0.30 -13.74
C THR A 214 -4.06 -0.16 -13.42
N GLY A 215 -4.50 -0.57 -12.25
CA GLY A 215 -5.86 -0.38 -11.77
C GLY A 215 -6.26 1.11 -11.73
N LEU A 216 -5.38 1.97 -11.24
CA LEU A 216 -5.58 3.43 -11.23
C LEU A 216 -5.76 4.02 -12.64
N LYS A 217 -5.19 3.41 -13.68
CA LYS A 217 -5.37 3.84 -15.07
C LYS A 217 -6.80 3.64 -15.57
N HIS A 218 -7.47 2.58 -15.11
CA HIS A 218 -8.76 2.12 -15.63
C HIS A 218 -9.95 2.41 -14.71
N LEU A 219 -9.69 2.68 -13.42
CA LEU A 219 -10.71 2.89 -12.40
C LEU A 219 -10.68 4.32 -11.85
N GLU A 220 -11.77 4.75 -11.25
CA GLU A 220 -11.75 5.93 -10.39
C GLU A 220 -10.81 5.70 -9.20
N THR A 221 -10.08 6.73 -8.80
CA THR A 221 -9.05 6.65 -7.75
C THR A 221 -9.62 6.12 -6.44
N SER A 222 -10.79 6.60 -6.04
CA SER A 222 -11.49 6.15 -4.84
C SER A 222 -11.95 4.69 -4.92
N ARG A 223 -12.35 4.20 -6.10
CA ARG A 223 -12.71 2.79 -6.30
C ARG A 223 -11.48 1.88 -6.20
N ALA A 224 -10.37 2.27 -6.83
CA ALA A 224 -9.12 1.51 -6.77
C ALA A 224 -8.64 1.35 -5.32
N ALA A 225 -8.71 2.42 -4.50
CA ALA A 225 -8.34 2.37 -3.09
C ALA A 225 -9.22 1.42 -2.26
N ILE A 226 -10.55 1.43 -2.48
CA ILE A 226 -11.46 0.50 -1.79
C ILE A 226 -11.20 -0.96 -2.23
N LEU A 227 -10.93 -1.20 -3.52
CA LEU A 227 -10.60 -2.55 -4.01
C LEU A 227 -9.31 -3.09 -3.39
N ALA A 228 -8.30 -2.24 -3.18
CA ALA A 228 -7.05 -2.64 -2.55
C ALA A 228 -7.25 -3.13 -1.11
N THR A 229 -8.32 -2.73 -0.43
CA THR A 229 -8.64 -3.19 0.93
C THR A 229 -9.08 -4.66 1.03
N ILE A 230 -9.07 -5.42 -0.06
CA ILE A 230 -9.16 -6.88 -0.02
C ILE A 230 -7.93 -7.53 0.64
N GLU A 231 -6.82 -6.80 0.73
CA GLU A 231 -5.55 -7.26 1.29
C GLU A 231 -5.68 -7.91 2.69
N PRO A 232 -6.36 -7.31 3.70
CA PRO A 232 -6.53 -7.94 5.01
C PRO A 232 -7.33 -9.24 4.96
N VAL A 233 -8.25 -9.39 3.99
CA VAL A 233 -8.98 -10.65 3.79
C VAL A 233 -8.02 -11.74 3.29
N VAL A 234 -7.23 -11.44 2.27
CA VAL A 234 -6.23 -12.36 1.72
C VAL A 234 -5.17 -12.70 2.77
N GLY A 235 -4.68 -11.69 3.50
CA GLY A 235 -3.73 -11.89 4.61
C GLY A 235 -4.27 -12.80 5.70
N SER A 236 -5.54 -12.62 6.08
CA SER A 236 -6.21 -13.48 7.07
C SER A 236 -6.40 -14.91 6.58
N LEU A 237 -6.79 -15.10 5.32
CA LEU A 237 -6.91 -16.44 4.73
C LEU A 237 -5.55 -17.15 4.70
N LEU A 238 -4.48 -16.45 4.32
CA LEU A 238 -3.13 -17.00 4.39
C LEU A 238 -2.72 -17.33 5.83
N GLY A 239 -3.06 -16.49 6.82
CA GLY A 239 -2.85 -16.77 8.25
C GLY A 239 -3.50 -18.07 8.68
N ILE A 240 -4.76 -18.28 8.29
CA ILE A 240 -5.54 -19.49 8.62
C ILE A 240 -4.94 -20.73 7.93
N PHE A 241 -4.76 -20.68 6.61
CA PHE A 241 -4.37 -21.88 5.85
C PHE A 241 -2.87 -22.22 5.96
N ALA A 242 -2.00 -21.20 6.02
CA ALA A 242 -0.55 -21.43 6.05
C ALA A 242 0.03 -21.51 7.47
N TYR A 243 -0.63 -20.88 8.46
CA TYR A 243 -0.10 -20.80 9.84
C TYR A 243 -1.04 -21.41 10.88
N GLY A 244 -2.19 -21.95 10.48
CA GLY A 244 -3.17 -22.56 11.41
C GLY A 244 -3.75 -21.57 12.40
N GLU A 245 -3.82 -20.27 12.07
CA GLU A 245 -4.40 -19.26 12.95
C GLU A 245 -5.89 -19.56 13.22
N SER A 246 -6.29 -19.41 14.48
CA SER A 246 -7.69 -19.60 14.87
C SER A 246 -8.60 -18.56 14.22
N THR A 247 -9.75 -19.00 13.75
CA THR A 247 -10.81 -18.14 13.20
C THR A 247 -11.89 -17.87 14.23
N GLY A 248 -11.91 -16.64 14.75
CA GLY A 248 -13.06 -16.17 15.55
C GLY A 248 -14.20 -15.67 14.65
N VAL A 249 -15.42 -15.72 15.17
CA VAL A 249 -16.63 -15.22 14.46
C VAL A 249 -16.47 -13.76 14.04
N LEU A 250 -15.84 -12.91 14.87
CA LEU A 250 -15.60 -11.50 14.57
C LEU A 250 -14.66 -11.33 13.37
N LYS A 251 -13.60 -12.14 13.27
CA LYS A 251 -12.66 -12.12 12.13
C LYS A 251 -13.37 -12.47 10.83
N LEU A 252 -14.21 -13.50 10.84
CA LEU A 252 -15.03 -13.90 9.68
C LEU A 252 -16.06 -12.82 9.29
N ALA A 253 -16.73 -12.21 10.28
CA ALA A 253 -17.66 -11.11 10.04
C ALA A 253 -16.93 -9.90 9.41
N GLY A 254 -15.73 -9.56 9.91
CA GLY A 254 -14.90 -8.50 9.35
C GLY A 254 -14.52 -8.76 7.90
N MET A 255 -14.08 -9.97 7.58
CA MET A 255 -13.77 -10.38 6.19
C MET A 255 -15.01 -10.25 5.28
N ALA A 256 -16.18 -10.67 5.75
CA ALA A 256 -17.43 -10.54 5.01
C ALA A 256 -17.80 -9.08 4.75
N LEU A 257 -17.60 -8.17 5.72
CA LEU A 257 -17.85 -6.73 5.54
C LEU A 257 -16.91 -6.11 4.49
N VAL A 258 -15.61 -6.45 4.52
CA VAL A 258 -14.67 -5.97 3.49
C VAL A 258 -15.08 -6.46 2.11
N LEU A 259 -15.42 -7.75 1.97
CA LEU A 259 -15.89 -8.29 0.68
C LEU A 259 -17.20 -7.62 0.22
N ALA A 260 -18.13 -7.36 1.14
CA ALA A 260 -19.36 -6.63 0.85
C ALA A 260 -19.08 -5.20 0.36
N ALA A 261 -18.09 -4.51 0.94
CA ALA A 261 -17.67 -3.18 0.50
C ALA A 261 -17.09 -3.21 -0.93
N VAL A 262 -16.24 -4.19 -1.23
CA VAL A 262 -15.66 -4.42 -2.56
C VAL A 262 -16.75 -4.68 -3.60
N VAL A 263 -17.74 -5.53 -3.28
CA VAL A 263 -18.87 -5.79 -4.17
C VAL A 263 -19.71 -4.53 -4.36
N LEU A 264 -20.05 -3.83 -3.27
CA LEU A 264 -20.91 -2.64 -3.29
C LEU A 264 -20.33 -1.53 -4.21
N VAL A 265 -19.02 -1.29 -4.14
CA VAL A 265 -18.39 -0.22 -4.93
C VAL A 265 -18.33 -0.57 -6.42
N ASN A 266 -18.38 -1.86 -6.77
CA ASN A 266 -18.34 -2.34 -8.15
C ASN A 266 -19.72 -2.52 -8.79
N LEU A 267 -20.82 -2.41 -8.02
CA LEU A 267 -22.16 -2.48 -8.60
C LEU A 267 -22.39 -1.34 -9.60
N PRO A 268 -22.94 -1.62 -10.78
CA PRO A 268 -23.21 -0.61 -11.79
C PRO A 268 -24.18 0.47 -11.26
N ASP A 269 -23.91 1.73 -11.56
CA ASP A 269 -24.80 2.83 -11.20
C ASP A 269 -26.09 2.75 -12.00
N LYS A 270 -27.23 2.59 -11.32
CA LYS A 270 -28.55 2.58 -11.96
C LYS A 270 -28.83 3.86 -12.77
N ALA A 271 -28.21 4.98 -12.42
CA ALA A 271 -28.36 6.25 -13.13
C ALA A 271 -27.66 6.27 -14.52
N ALA A 272 -26.58 5.50 -14.71
CA ALA A 272 -25.90 5.43 -16.01
C ALA A 272 -26.71 4.66 -17.06
N ARG A 273 -27.49 3.66 -16.65
CA ARG A 273 -28.34 2.86 -17.57
C ARG A 273 -29.52 3.64 -18.16
N VAL A 274 -29.98 4.70 -17.47
CA VAL A 274 -31.13 5.50 -17.95
C VAL A 274 -30.69 6.51 -19.01
N SER A 275 -29.39 6.90 -19.06
CA SER A 275 -28.87 7.83 -20.08
C SER A 275 -28.47 7.14 -21.39
N GLU A 276 -28.19 5.82 -21.38
CA GLU A 276 -27.88 5.04 -22.59
C GLU A 276 -29.13 4.50 -23.31
N SER A 277 -30.30 4.57 -22.64
CA SER A 277 -31.59 4.12 -23.20
C SER A 277 -32.45 5.28 -23.76
N ARG A 278 -31.91 6.49 -23.80
CA ARG A 278 -32.53 7.66 -24.45
C ARG A 278 -31.64 8.18 -25.58
#